data_98c7e7ed0ac3849d6c2cc456e296a735
#
_entry.id   98c7e7ed0ac3849d6c2cc456e296a735
#
_cell.length_a   1.000
_cell.length_b   1.000
_cell.length_c   1.000
_cell.angle_alpha   90.00
_cell.angle_beta   90.00
_cell.angle_gamma   90.00
#
_symmetry.space_group_name_H-M   'P 1'
#
loop_
_entity.id
_entity.type
_entity.pdbx_description
1 polymer ?
#
loop_
_entity_poly.entity_id
_entity_poly.type
_entity_poly.pdbx_seq_one_letter_code
_entity_poly.pdbx_strand_id
1 'polypeptide(L)'
;MNIYVIDGAATAFIAGLLTSPHCVGMCGPIGCAVLPLGKRQGSPSWAMAGYHAMRALAYALIGALAGWIGSAALDTFSAQAFRIFPWVMVALLVMLAFRLDRFLPKPKAWHLLFSKVTAKLRQLPQPLVGTGLGLVTPLIPCGPLYLIFTLCLFSGSPLVGAELGFGFALGTIPLLWAGQSGFFWL
;
A
#
# COMPACT_ATOMS: atom_id res chain seq x y z
N MET A 1 14.32 -25.57 5.80
CA MET A 1 14.61 -24.27 5.18
C MET A 1 13.67 -24.16 3.98
N ASN A 2 12.62 -23.35 4.12
CA ASN A 2 11.41 -23.48 3.30
C ASN A 2 11.56 -22.77 1.97
N ILE A 3 11.72 -23.53 0.91
CA ILE A 3 11.70 -23.10 -0.50
C ILE A 3 10.42 -22.27 -0.81
N TYR A 4 9.31 -22.60 -0.16
CA TYR A 4 8.02 -21.90 -0.31
C TYR A 4 8.04 -20.41 0.09
N VAL A 5 8.94 -20.00 0.98
CA VAL A 5 9.04 -18.60 1.44
C VAL A 5 9.74 -17.73 0.41
N ILE A 6 10.75 -18.27 -0.25
CA ILE A 6 11.49 -17.55 -1.30
C ILE A 6 10.59 -17.34 -2.54
N ASP A 7 9.80 -18.37 -2.90
CA ASP A 7 8.85 -18.28 -4.00
C ASP A 7 7.73 -17.26 -3.69
N GLY A 8 7.28 -17.17 -2.42
CA GLY A 8 6.27 -16.21 -2.00
C GLY A 8 6.70 -14.75 -2.15
N ALA A 9 7.89 -14.41 -1.67
CA ALA A 9 8.44 -13.04 -1.76
C ALA A 9 8.75 -12.65 -3.22
N ALA A 10 9.31 -13.57 -4.01
CA ALA A 10 9.58 -13.35 -5.44
C ALA A 10 8.29 -13.16 -6.23
N THR A 11 7.28 -13.98 -5.96
CA THR A 11 5.95 -13.85 -6.59
C THR A 11 5.29 -12.52 -6.23
N ALA A 12 5.37 -12.10 -4.97
CA ALA A 12 4.86 -10.81 -4.51
C ALA A 12 5.61 -9.64 -5.19
N PHE A 13 6.93 -9.75 -5.37
CA PHE A 13 7.73 -8.77 -6.09
C PHE A 13 7.30 -8.64 -7.55
N ILE A 14 7.13 -9.76 -8.26
CA ILE A 14 6.66 -9.78 -9.64
C ILE A 14 5.24 -9.18 -9.73
N ALA A 15 4.34 -9.54 -8.82
CA ALA A 15 3.00 -8.97 -8.74
C ALA A 15 3.05 -7.45 -8.51
N GLY A 16 3.95 -6.96 -7.65
CA GLY A 16 4.22 -5.55 -7.43
C GLY A 16 4.69 -4.85 -8.70
N LEU A 17 5.60 -5.48 -9.44
CA LEU A 17 6.13 -4.93 -10.68
C LEU A 17 5.04 -4.84 -11.77
N LEU A 18 4.24 -5.88 -11.94
CA LEU A 18 3.15 -5.91 -12.91
C LEU A 18 2.02 -4.92 -12.59
N THR A 19 1.76 -4.67 -11.30
CA THR A 19 0.74 -3.70 -10.86
C THR A 19 1.28 -2.27 -10.72
N SER A 20 2.57 -2.07 -10.92
CA SER A 20 3.25 -0.76 -10.83
C SER A 20 2.62 0.34 -11.70
N PRO A 21 2.14 0.10 -12.95
CA PRO A 21 1.48 1.14 -13.73
C PRO A 21 0.25 1.74 -13.03
N HIS A 22 -0.51 0.89 -12.32
CA HIS A 22 -1.65 1.35 -11.51
C HIS A 22 -1.17 2.22 -10.34
N CYS A 23 -0.08 1.81 -9.67
CA CYS A 23 0.51 2.59 -8.57
C CYS A 23 1.03 3.95 -9.06
N VAL A 24 1.66 4.00 -10.24
CA VAL A 24 2.11 5.27 -10.83
C VAL A 24 0.92 6.18 -11.13
N GLY A 25 -0.16 5.65 -11.70
CA GLY A 25 -1.35 6.43 -12.02
C GLY A 25 -2.07 7.01 -10.80
N MET A 26 -2.11 6.26 -9.68
CA MET A 26 -2.82 6.70 -8.48
C MET A 26 -1.92 7.40 -7.44
N CYS A 27 -0.76 6.83 -7.14
CA CYS A 27 0.13 7.34 -6.10
C CYS A 27 1.13 8.37 -6.65
N GLY A 28 1.44 8.33 -7.97
CA GLY A 28 2.32 9.31 -8.62
C GLY A 28 1.84 10.74 -8.44
N PRO A 29 0.61 11.09 -8.85
CA PRO A 29 0.06 12.44 -8.69
C PRO A 29 0.01 12.90 -7.22
N ILE A 30 -0.27 11.99 -6.29
CA ILE A 30 -0.31 12.31 -4.85
C ILE A 30 1.11 12.63 -4.35
N GLY A 31 2.09 11.82 -4.72
CA GLY A 31 3.50 12.08 -4.42
C GLY A 31 3.97 13.41 -4.98
N CYS A 32 3.67 13.68 -6.24
CA CYS A 32 4.05 14.94 -6.90
C CYS A 32 3.32 16.17 -6.32
N ALA A 33 2.06 16.03 -5.91
CA ALA A 33 1.29 17.15 -5.34
C ALA A 33 1.71 17.53 -3.92
N VAL A 34 2.29 16.59 -3.17
CA VAL A 34 2.69 16.79 -1.77
C VAL A 34 4.18 17.05 -1.64
N LEU A 35 5.00 16.53 -2.54
CA LEU A 35 6.42 16.90 -2.66
C LEU A 35 6.49 18.28 -3.34
N PRO A 36 6.78 19.37 -2.62
CA PRO A 36 6.76 20.70 -3.19
C PRO A 36 7.86 20.83 -4.24
N LEU A 37 7.44 21.06 -5.46
CA LEU A 37 8.27 21.50 -6.59
C LEU A 37 8.71 22.95 -6.33
N GLY A 38 9.87 23.13 -5.70
CA GLY A 38 10.52 24.43 -5.65
C GLY A 38 10.83 24.98 -4.26
N LYS A 39 12.08 25.44 -4.11
CA LYS A 39 12.65 26.34 -3.08
C LYS A 39 12.59 25.93 -1.59
N ARG A 40 12.18 24.72 -1.21
CA ARG A 40 12.34 24.24 0.18
C ARG A 40 13.66 23.50 0.37
N GLN A 41 14.33 23.76 1.48
CA GLN A 41 15.61 23.18 1.86
C GLN A 41 15.52 21.64 1.97
N GLY A 42 16.21 20.94 1.09
CA GLY A 42 16.36 19.49 1.06
C GLY A 42 16.46 18.96 -0.36
N SER A 43 17.30 17.95 -0.60
CA SER A 43 17.33 17.33 -1.92
C SER A 43 16.08 16.46 -2.13
N PRO A 44 15.41 16.57 -3.26
CA PRO A 44 14.18 15.79 -3.56
C PRO A 44 14.44 14.29 -3.51
N SER A 45 15.66 13.83 -3.76
CA SER A 45 16.06 12.43 -3.70
C SER A 45 15.93 11.81 -2.31
N TRP A 46 16.26 12.54 -1.24
CA TRP A 46 16.09 12.04 0.14
C TRP A 46 14.62 11.93 0.54
N ALA A 47 13.77 12.84 0.08
CA ALA A 47 12.34 12.78 0.35
C ALA A 47 11.71 11.58 -0.39
N MET A 48 12.15 11.30 -1.63
CA MET A 48 11.71 10.13 -2.39
C MET A 48 12.20 8.83 -1.75
N ALA A 49 13.47 8.75 -1.35
CA ALA A 49 14.02 7.59 -0.66
C ALA A 49 13.25 7.31 0.65
N GLY A 50 13.01 8.35 1.45
CA GLY A 50 12.21 8.26 2.67
C GLY A 50 10.78 7.78 2.42
N TYR A 51 10.13 8.26 1.36
CA TYR A 51 8.81 7.80 0.94
C TYR A 51 8.79 6.31 0.64
N HIS A 52 9.72 5.82 -0.18
CA HIS A 52 9.77 4.41 -0.56
C HIS A 52 10.14 3.50 0.60
N ALA A 53 11.09 3.91 1.45
CA ALA A 53 11.49 3.16 2.64
C ALA A 53 10.34 3.01 3.63
N MET A 54 9.65 4.12 3.95
CA MET A 54 8.52 4.08 4.89
C MET A 54 7.30 3.36 4.30
N ARG A 55 7.10 3.45 3.00
CA ARG A 55 6.08 2.67 2.31
C ARG A 55 6.36 1.18 2.42
N ALA A 56 7.59 0.74 2.12
CA ALA A 56 7.97 -0.67 2.23
C ALA A 56 7.81 -1.20 3.66
N LEU A 57 8.24 -0.40 4.65
CA LEU A 57 8.07 -0.73 6.06
C LEU A 57 6.58 -0.84 6.45
N ALA A 58 5.75 0.10 6.02
CA ALA A 58 4.32 0.10 6.31
C ALA A 58 3.61 -1.13 5.70
N TYR A 59 3.96 -1.51 4.46
CA TYR A 59 3.43 -2.71 3.82
C TYR A 59 3.88 -3.99 4.54
N ALA A 60 5.14 -4.07 4.99
CA ALA A 60 5.64 -5.19 5.78
C ALA A 60 4.90 -5.31 7.13
N LEU A 61 4.71 -4.19 7.83
CA LEU A 61 4.01 -4.18 9.12
C LEU A 61 2.54 -4.59 8.99
N ILE A 62 1.83 -4.03 8.00
CA ILE A 62 0.42 -4.38 7.77
C ILE A 62 0.30 -5.81 7.26
N GLY A 63 1.25 -6.27 6.43
CA GLY A 63 1.34 -7.66 6.00
C GLY A 63 1.56 -8.62 7.18
N ALA A 64 2.46 -8.25 8.12
CA ALA A 64 2.67 -9.01 9.36
C ALA A 64 1.41 -9.07 10.23
N LEU A 65 0.73 -7.94 10.40
CA LEU A 65 -0.53 -7.86 11.14
C LEU A 65 -1.62 -8.70 10.48
N ALA A 66 -1.74 -8.64 9.17
CA ALA A 66 -2.69 -9.46 8.41
C ALA A 66 -2.40 -10.96 8.57
N GLY A 67 -1.12 -11.37 8.47
CA GLY A 67 -0.70 -12.75 8.68
C GLY A 67 -0.94 -13.23 10.12
N TRP A 68 -0.75 -12.35 11.10
CA TRP A 68 -1.06 -12.65 12.50
C TRP A 68 -2.58 -12.81 12.74
N ILE A 69 -3.38 -11.92 12.21
CA ILE A 69 -4.85 -12.04 12.25
C ILE A 69 -5.29 -13.32 11.54
N GLY A 70 -4.65 -13.65 10.41
CA GLY A 70 -4.88 -14.87 9.66
C GLY A 70 -4.61 -16.13 10.48
N SER A 71 -3.53 -16.17 11.26
CA SER A 71 -3.24 -17.31 12.15
C SER A 71 -4.32 -17.49 13.21
N ALA A 72 -4.70 -16.41 13.89
CA ALA A 72 -5.75 -16.42 14.89
C ALA A 72 -7.13 -16.82 14.32
N ALA A 73 -7.42 -16.40 13.08
CA ALA A 73 -8.64 -16.74 12.39
C ALA A 73 -8.67 -18.23 11.96
N LEU A 74 -7.52 -18.77 11.51
CA LEU A 74 -7.39 -20.20 11.14
C LEU A 74 -7.62 -21.13 12.33
N ASP A 75 -7.21 -20.71 13.53
CA ASP A 75 -7.38 -21.49 14.76
C ASP A 75 -8.84 -21.43 15.27
N THR A 76 -9.58 -20.37 14.96
CA THR A 76 -10.90 -20.10 15.54
C THR A 76 -12.06 -20.44 14.60
N PHE A 77 -11.87 -20.26 13.28
CA PHE A 77 -12.93 -20.45 12.29
C PHE A 77 -12.80 -21.78 11.56
N SER A 78 -13.93 -22.49 11.43
CA SER A 78 -14.03 -23.68 10.59
C SER A 78 -13.64 -23.37 9.14
N ALA A 79 -13.02 -24.35 8.45
CA ALA A 79 -12.60 -24.26 7.04
C ALA A 79 -13.70 -23.74 6.07
N GLN A 80 -14.94 -23.75 6.51
CA GLN A 80 -16.11 -23.30 5.76
C GLN A 80 -16.21 -21.76 5.68
N ALA A 81 -15.83 -21.05 6.73
CA ALA A 81 -15.81 -19.59 6.74
C ALA A 81 -14.73 -19.02 5.79
N PHE A 82 -13.62 -19.73 5.64
CA PHE A 82 -12.53 -19.38 4.72
C PHE A 82 -12.94 -19.51 3.23
N ARG A 83 -13.89 -20.37 2.88
CA ARG A 83 -14.42 -20.48 1.52
C ARG A 83 -15.25 -19.27 1.10
N ILE A 84 -15.89 -18.61 2.04
CA ILE A 84 -16.77 -17.45 1.76
C ILE A 84 -15.95 -16.17 1.63
N PHE A 85 -14.81 -16.07 2.32
CA PHE A 85 -14.00 -14.86 2.37
C PHE A 85 -13.53 -14.35 0.99
N PRO A 86 -13.01 -15.19 0.05
CA PRO A 86 -12.66 -14.73 -1.31
C PRO A 86 -13.86 -14.15 -2.06
N TRP A 87 -15.05 -14.72 -1.89
CA TRP A 87 -16.27 -14.22 -2.52
C TRP A 87 -16.70 -12.87 -1.98
N VAL A 88 -16.54 -12.64 -0.66
CA VAL A 88 -16.77 -11.33 -0.04
C VAL A 88 -15.79 -10.30 -0.60
N MET A 89 -14.51 -10.66 -0.77
CA MET A 89 -13.51 -9.78 -1.37
C MET A 89 -13.81 -9.45 -2.84
N VAL A 90 -14.21 -10.46 -3.62
CA VAL A 90 -14.63 -10.25 -5.02
C VAL A 90 -15.85 -9.33 -5.07
N ALA A 91 -16.87 -9.57 -4.22
CA ALA A 91 -18.05 -8.72 -4.15
C ALA A 91 -17.69 -7.27 -3.79
N LEU A 92 -16.77 -7.07 -2.84
CA LEU A 92 -16.31 -5.75 -2.41
C LEU A 92 -15.52 -5.05 -3.53
N LEU A 93 -14.68 -5.77 -4.26
CA LEU A 93 -13.96 -5.24 -5.42
C LEU A 93 -14.91 -4.87 -6.57
N VAL A 94 -15.92 -5.71 -6.83
CA VAL A 94 -16.95 -5.42 -7.83
C VAL A 94 -17.77 -4.19 -7.41
N MET A 95 -18.14 -4.10 -6.15
CA MET A 95 -18.86 -2.93 -5.61
C MET A 95 -18.06 -1.63 -5.77
N LEU A 96 -16.74 -1.68 -5.53
CA LEU A 96 -15.84 -0.55 -5.75
C LEU A 96 -15.65 -0.24 -7.24
N ALA A 97 -15.53 -1.25 -8.11
CA ALA A 97 -15.37 -1.10 -9.55
C ALA A 97 -16.60 -0.43 -10.20
N PHE A 98 -17.79 -0.80 -9.78
CA PHE A 98 -19.03 -0.19 -10.25
C PHE A 98 -19.38 1.12 -9.55
N ARG A 99 -18.49 1.66 -8.73
CA ARG A 99 -18.71 2.89 -7.94
C ARG A 99 -20.00 2.86 -7.11
N LEU A 100 -20.43 1.69 -6.68
CA LEU A 100 -21.57 1.55 -5.76
C LEU A 100 -21.28 2.19 -4.39
N ASP A 101 -20.01 2.50 -4.10
CA ASP A 101 -19.60 3.33 -2.97
C ASP A 101 -20.27 4.71 -2.94
N ARG A 102 -20.89 5.12 -4.06
CA ARG A 102 -21.67 6.35 -4.17
C ARG A 102 -22.97 6.32 -3.37
N PHE A 103 -23.48 5.09 -3.10
CA PHE A 103 -24.68 4.87 -2.30
C PHE A 103 -24.38 4.74 -0.80
N LEU A 104 -23.11 4.49 -0.42
CA LEU A 104 -22.74 4.51 1.00
C LEU A 104 -22.49 5.96 1.43
N PRO A 105 -23.07 6.40 2.55
CA PRO A 105 -22.80 7.72 3.10
C PRO A 105 -21.31 7.77 3.46
N LYS A 106 -20.52 8.46 2.64
CA LYS A 106 -19.10 8.67 2.93
C LYS A 106 -19.02 9.48 4.22
N PRO A 107 -18.43 8.96 5.28
CA PRO A 107 -18.33 9.73 6.51
C PRO A 107 -17.49 10.98 6.21
N LYS A 108 -18.12 12.17 6.30
CA LYS A 108 -17.45 13.47 6.12
C LYS A 108 -16.19 13.58 6.97
N ALA A 109 -16.15 12.83 8.08
CA ALA A 109 -14.99 12.69 8.95
C ALA A 109 -13.74 12.16 8.23
N TRP A 110 -13.87 11.24 7.26
CA TRP A 110 -12.74 10.69 6.50
C TRP A 110 -12.08 11.74 5.61
N HIS A 111 -12.89 12.52 4.92
CA HIS A 111 -12.40 13.65 4.09
C HIS A 111 -11.72 14.73 4.93
N LEU A 112 -12.32 15.05 6.08
CA LEU A 112 -11.78 16.02 7.04
C LEU A 112 -10.48 15.52 7.68
N LEU A 113 -10.40 14.23 8.02
CA LEU A 113 -9.19 13.63 8.57
C LEU A 113 -8.06 13.65 7.51
N PHE A 114 -8.37 13.24 6.29
CA PHE A 114 -7.38 13.20 5.20
C PHE A 114 -6.90 14.61 4.84
N SER A 115 -7.78 15.59 4.77
CA SER A 115 -7.41 16.99 4.50
C SER A 115 -6.59 17.61 5.63
N LYS A 116 -6.91 17.32 6.90
CA LYS A 116 -6.13 17.78 8.05
C LYS A 116 -4.73 17.15 8.08
N VAL A 117 -4.63 15.85 7.82
CA VAL A 117 -3.35 15.14 7.76
C VAL A 117 -2.48 15.70 6.63
N THR A 118 -3.02 15.87 5.45
CA THR A 118 -2.26 16.43 4.31
C THR A 118 -1.88 17.89 4.52
N ALA A 119 -2.76 18.71 5.13
CA ALA A 119 -2.44 20.10 5.45
C ALA A 119 -1.32 20.20 6.50
N LYS A 120 -1.33 19.32 7.49
CA LYS A 120 -0.28 19.27 8.53
C LYS A 120 1.04 18.73 7.97
N LEU A 121 0.99 17.74 7.08
CA LEU A 121 2.18 17.25 6.36
C LEU A 121 2.85 18.35 5.53
N ARG A 122 2.06 19.22 4.86
CA ARG A 122 2.61 20.31 4.05
C ARG A 122 3.42 21.36 4.84
N GLN A 123 3.27 21.39 6.15
CA GLN A 123 4.02 22.32 7.03
C GLN A 123 5.35 21.75 7.51
N LEU A 124 5.58 20.44 7.31
CA LEU A 124 6.79 19.75 7.73
C LEU A 124 7.93 19.91 6.72
N PRO A 125 9.22 19.77 7.14
CA PRO A 125 10.35 19.75 6.22
C PRO A 125 10.24 18.58 5.24
N GLN A 126 10.75 18.76 4.02
CA GLN A 126 10.60 17.82 2.89
C GLN A 126 10.84 16.33 3.21
N PRO A 127 11.91 15.94 3.94
CA PRO A 127 12.13 14.53 4.23
C PRO A 127 11.01 13.92 5.11
N LEU A 128 10.48 14.69 6.06
CA LEU A 128 9.35 14.24 6.90
C LEU A 128 8.03 14.13 6.13
N VAL A 129 7.85 14.94 5.10
CA VAL A 129 6.66 14.84 4.23
C VAL A 129 6.70 13.53 3.44
N GLY A 130 7.86 13.19 2.86
CA GLY A 130 8.04 11.94 2.13
C GLY A 130 7.79 10.72 3.03
N THR A 131 8.42 10.67 4.19
CA THR A 131 8.25 9.56 5.16
C THR A 131 6.80 9.43 5.63
N GLY A 132 6.15 10.53 5.98
CA GLY A 132 4.76 10.53 6.42
C GLY A 132 3.79 10.08 5.32
N LEU A 133 4.04 10.49 4.08
CA LEU A 133 3.24 10.09 2.93
C LEU A 133 3.39 8.58 2.65
N GLY A 134 4.63 8.06 2.75
CA GLY A 134 4.91 6.63 2.62
C GLY A 134 4.13 5.79 3.62
N LEU A 135 4.08 6.25 4.88
CA LEU A 135 3.34 5.58 5.96
C LEU A 135 1.82 5.56 5.74
N VAL A 136 1.27 6.60 5.13
CA VAL A 136 -0.17 6.74 4.88
C VAL A 136 -0.61 6.00 3.60
N THR A 137 0.32 5.68 2.70
CA THR A 137 0.01 5.04 1.41
C THR A 137 -0.82 3.75 1.54
N PRO A 138 -0.58 2.83 2.50
CA PRO A 138 -1.40 1.61 2.62
C PRO A 138 -2.86 1.85 3.01
N LEU A 139 -3.19 3.05 3.48
CA LEU A 139 -4.57 3.42 3.81
C LEU A 139 -5.39 3.81 2.57
N ILE A 140 -4.75 3.94 1.41
CA ILE A 140 -5.44 4.25 0.17
C ILE A 140 -6.06 2.95 -0.36
N PRO A 141 -7.41 2.86 -0.45
CA PRO A 141 -8.07 1.66 -0.91
C PRO A 141 -7.82 1.46 -2.42
N CYS A 142 -6.96 0.52 -2.77
CA CYS A 142 -6.70 0.17 -4.17
C CYS A 142 -6.73 -1.35 -4.38
N GLY A 143 -7.10 -1.79 -5.58
CA GLY A 143 -7.27 -3.21 -5.91
C GLY A 143 -6.04 -4.07 -5.62
N PRO A 144 -4.85 -3.71 -6.12
CA PRO A 144 -3.63 -4.48 -5.86
C PRO A 144 -3.29 -4.62 -4.38
N LEU A 145 -3.57 -3.59 -3.58
CA LEU A 145 -3.35 -3.62 -2.14
C LEU A 145 -4.24 -4.66 -1.44
N TYR A 146 -5.52 -4.70 -1.81
CA TYR A 146 -6.44 -5.70 -1.25
C TYR A 146 -6.02 -7.11 -1.60
N LEU A 147 -5.56 -7.35 -2.83
CA LEU A 147 -5.07 -8.67 -3.25
C LEU A 147 -3.89 -9.12 -2.40
N ILE A 148 -2.87 -8.28 -2.22
CA ILE A 148 -1.69 -8.67 -1.46
C ILE A 148 -2.01 -8.86 0.03
N PHE A 149 -2.84 -8.02 0.63
CA PHE A 149 -3.23 -8.18 2.03
C PHE A 149 -4.12 -9.41 2.26
N THR A 150 -4.92 -9.78 1.28
CA THR A 150 -5.66 -11.04 1.31
C THR A 150 -4.70 -12.23 1.32
N LEU A 151 -3.66 -12.21 0.48
CA LEU A 151 -2.62 -13.23 0.48
C LEU A 151 -1.85 -13.28 1.81
N CYS A 152 -1.53 -12.11 2.39
CA CYS A 152 -0.92 -12.03 3.72
C CYS A 152 -1.81 -12.64 4.80
N LEU A 153 -3.11 -12.38 4.75
CA LEU A 153 -4.08 -12.96 5.68
C LEU A 153 -4.13 -14.48 5.57
N PHE A 154 -4.19 -15.01 4.33
CA PHE A 154 -4.22 -16.45 4.08
C PHE A 154 -2.90 -17.15 4.39
N SER A 155 -1.79 -16.44 4.50
CA SER A 155 -0.51 -17.06 4.87
C SER A 155 -0.51 -17.62 6.29
N GLY A 156 -1.39 -17.11 7.18
CA GLY A 156 -1.48 -17.55 8.57
C GLY A 156 -0.18 -17.41 9.35
N SER A 157 0.76 -16.59 8.87
CA SER A 157 2.05 -16.38 9.51
C SER A 157 2.46 -14.91 9.39
N PRO A 158 2.80 -14.25 10.52
CA PRO A 158 3.22 -12.85 10.50
C PRO A 158 4.51 -12.63 9.70
N LEU A 159 5.43 -13.58 9.71
CA LEU A 159 6.68 -13.48 8.96
C LEU A 159 6.44 -13.56 7.45
N VAL A 160 5.66 -14.54 7.00
CA VAL A 160 5.31 -14.68 5.58
C VAL A 160 4.49 -13.50 5.10
N GLY A 161 3.56 -13.01 5.92
CA GLY A 161 2.79 -11.79 5.62
C GLY A 161 3.68 -10.56 5.48
N ALA A 162 4.69 -10.40 6.35
CA ALA A 162 5.66 -9.32 6.24
C ALA A 162 6.50 -9.41 4.97
N GLU A 163 6.98 -10.60 4.62
CA GLU A 163 7.77 -10.85 3.41
C GLU A 163 6.97 -10.58 2.14
N LEU A 164 5.72 -11.01 2.08
CA LEU A 164 4.81 -10.75 0.96
C LEU A 164 4.55 -9.25 0.80
N GLY A 165 4.23 -8.54 1.88
CA GLY A 165 4.00 -7.10 1.87
C GLY A 165 5.25 -6.33 1.46
N PHE A 166 6.41 -6.68 2.01
CA PHE A 166 7.68 -6.07 1.69
C PHE A 166 8.10 -6.32 0.24
N GLY A 167 8.04 -7.58 -0.23
CA GLY A 167 8.35 -7.96 -1.60
C GLY A 167 7.48 -7.22 -2.61
N PHE A 168 6.17 -7.13 -2.36
CA PHE A 168 5.26 -6.36 -3.19
C PHE A 168 5.63 -4.87 -3.25
N ALA A 169 5.91 -4.26 -2.11
CA ALA A 169 6.31 -2.85 -2.05
C ALA A 169 7.60 -2.60 -2.84
N LEU A 170 8.61 -3.48 -2.71
CA LEU A 170 9.85 -3.41 -3.48
C LEU A 170 9.60 -3.51 -4.98
N GLY A 171 8.71 -4.42 -5.42
CA GLY A 171 8.35 -4.57 -6.83
C GLY A 171 7.73 -3.32 -7.44
N THR A 172 7.05 -2.50 -6.64
CA THR A 172 6.45 -1.24 -7.13
C THR A 172 7.42 -0.07 -7.21
N ILE A 173 8.60 -0.13 -6.55
CA ILE A 173 9.56 0.98 -6.47
C ILE A 173 10.12 1.38 -7.85
N PRO A 174 10.62 0.46 -8.70
CA PRO A 174 11.34 0.86 -9.91
C PRO A 174 10.50 1.77 -10.82
N LEU A 175 9.28 1.36 -11.11
CA LEU A 175 8.41 2.11 -12.02
C LEU A 175 7.85 3.37 -11.38
N LEU A 176 7.54 3.33 -10.08
CA LEU A 176 7.07 4.50 -9.35
C LEU A 176 8.17 5.56 -9.23
N TRP A 177 9.41 5.14 -8.97
CA TRP A 177 10.57 6.03 -8.95
C TRP A 177 10.80 6.65 -10.34
N ALA A 178 10.78 5.87 -11.40
CA ALA A 178 10.91 6.37 -12.77
C ALA A 178 9.79 7.36 -13.12
N GLY A 179 8.55 7.08 -12.74
CA GLY A 179 7.41 7.97 -12.96
C GLY A 179 7.54 9.29 -12.20
N GLN A 180 7.99 9.23 -10.94
CA GLN A 180 8.23 10.43 -10.13
C GLN A 180 9.41 11.24 -10.65
N SER A 181 10.54 10.61 -11.02
CA SER A 181 11.70 11.30 -11.58
C SER A 181 11.38 11.91 -12.95
N GLY A 182 10.64 11.21 -13.82
CA GLY A 182 10.22 11.74 -15.11
C GLY A 182 9.33 13.00 -15.00
N PHE A 183 8.48 13.06 -13.97
CA PHE A 183 7.66 14.25 -13.69
C PHE A 183 8.50 15.45 -13.21
N PHE A 184 9.65 15.21 -12.60
CA PHE A 184 10.59 16.29 -12.20
C PHE A 184 11.39 16.87 -13.38
N TRP A 185 11.43 16.18 -14.52
CA TRP A 185 12.13 16.62 -15.74
C TRP A 185 11.23 17.38 -16.72
N LEU A 186 9.93 17.34 -16.55
CA LEU A 186 8.91 18.07 -17.31
C LEU A 186 8.49 19.35 -16.61
#